data_8315efa4ec72dc8b9b5b0e38a4cf8753
#
_entry.id   8315efa4ec72dc8b9b5b0e38a4cf8753
#
_cell.length_a   1.000
_cell.length_b   1.000
_cell.length_c   1.000
_cell.angle_alpha   90.00
_cell.angle_beta   90.00
_cell.angle_gamma   90.00
#
_symmetry.space_group_name_H-M   'P 1'
#
loop_
_entity.id
_entity.type
_entity.pdbx_description
1 polymer ?
#
loop_
_entity_poly.entity_id
_entity_poly.type
_entity_poly.pdbx_seq_one_letter_code
_entity_poly.pdbx_strand_id
1 'polypeptide(L)'
;MMGNTSGNYNEGYAHPDSKHKIITVILGFSREWPFERGRLRVLNSSDREDCAFEFPPEFGKMLMFRVCDHSWHGFLPQKGARMSMQLCYVDSEWYVRREYGRHGLSALAKSVPLVRKIIEWAPR
;
A
#
# COMPACT_ATOMS: atom_id res chain seq x y z
N MET A 1 6.11 -2.27 -2.28
CA MET A 1 6.14 -3.25 -1.19
C MET A 1 5.02 -4.25 -1.41
N MET A 2 5.33 -5.52 -1.58
CA MET A 2 4.31 -6.57 -1.57
C MET A 2 4.05 -6.99 -0.13
N GLY A 3 2.85 -6.69 0.36
CA GLY A 3 2.39 -7.13 1.67
C GLY A 3 1.41 -8.29 1.50
N ASN A 4 1.74 -9.43 2.06
CA ASN A 4 0.79 -10.49 2.30
C ASN A 4 0.24 -10.28 3.72
N THR A 5 -0.92 -9.66 3.82
CA THR A 5 -1.59 -9.46 5.10
C THR A 5 -2.44 -10.69 5.41
N SER A 6 -1.81 -11.72 5.94
CA SER A 6 -2.54 -12.79 6.59
C SER A 6 -3.01 -12.31 7.96
N GLY A 7 -4.27 -11.90 8.02
CA GLY A 7 -5.11 -11.98 9.18
C GLY A 7 -4.66 -11.45 10.54
N ASN A 8 -3.84 -10.40 10.64
CA ASN A 8 -3.65 -9.71 11.89
C ASN A 8 -4.73 -8.64 12.07
N TYR A 9 -5.54 -8.76 13.10
CA TYR A 9 -6.66 -7.86 13.40
C TYR A 9 -6.29 -6.39 13.59
N ASN A 10 -4.99 -6.08 13.66
CA ASN A 10 -4.47 -4.74 13.88
C ASN A 10 -4.05 -4.00 12.59
N GLU A 11 -4.17 -4.63 11.45
CA GLU A 11 -3.81 -4.04 10.18
C GLU A 11 -5.01 -3.34 9.54
N GLY A 12 -4.78 -2.27 8.82
CA GLY A 12 -5.82 -1.56 8.09
C GLY A 12 -6.31 -0.28 8.73
N TYR A 13 -5.54 0.31 9.62
CA TYR A 13 -5.88 1.62 10.18
C TYR A 13 -6.03 2.68 9.10
N ALA A 14 -7.00 3.57 9.29
CA ALA A 14 -7.13 4.75 8.48
C ALA A 14 -5.92 5.68 8.65
N HIS A 15 -5.29 6.06 7.55
CA HIS A 15 -4.16 6.98 7.55
C HIS A 15 -4.11 7.76 6.22
N PRO A 16 -3.56 8.99 6.21
CA PRO A 16 -3.46 9.80 4.99
C PRO A 16 -2.17 9.61 4.22
N ASP A 17 -1.32 8.69 4.61
CA ASP A 17 0.07 8.54 4.18
C ASP A 17 1.03 9.63 4.69
N SER A 18 2.32 9.37 4.57
CA SER A 18 3.37 10.30 4.96
C SER A 18 3.39 11.53 4.05
N LYS A 19 3.62 12.71 4.62
CA LYS A 19 3.80 13.97 3.89
C LYS A 19 4.92 13.97 2.86
N HIS A 20 5.86 13.03 2.95
CA HIS A 20 6.94 12.86 1.96
C HIS A 20 6.52 12.12 0.70
N LYS A 21 5.37 11.48 0.72
CA LYS A 21 4.77 10.85 -0.46
C LYS A 21 3.98 11.90 -1.24
N ILE A 22 4.17 11.91 -2.54
CA ILE A 22 3.47 12.83 -3.46
C ILE A 22 2.28 12.12 -4.07
N ILE A 23 2.50 10.92 -4.59
CA ILE A 23 1.49 10.08 -5.20
C ILE A 23 1.64 8.67 -4.66
N THR A 24 0.52 8.05 -4.31
CA THR A 24 0.44 6.64 -3.96
C THR A 24 -0.34 5.90 -5.04
N VAL A 25 0.19 4.77 -5.46
CA VAL A 25 -0.45 3.84 -6.38
C VAL A 25 -0.57 2.49 -5.68
N ILE A 26 -1.77 1.93 -5.67
CA ILE A 26 -2.05 0.63 -5.07
C ILE A 26 -2.61 -0.29 -6.16
N LEU A 27 -1.93 -1.41 -6.37
CA LEU A 27 -2.28 -2.42 -7.35
C LEU A 27 -2.79 -3.67 -6.64
N GLY A 28 -3.92 -4.21 -7.10
CA GLY A 28 -4.46 -5.48 -6.64
C GLY A 28 -3.82 -6.65 -7.39
N PHE A 29 -3.53 -7.73 -6.66
CA PHE A 29 -2.97 -8.97 -7.20
C PHE A 29 -3.69 -10.23 -6.72
N SER A 30 -4.75 -10.10 -5.94
CA SER A 30 -5.59 -11.22 -5.56
C SER A 30 -6.40 -11.70 -6.77
N ARG A 31 -6.54 -13.01 -6.96
CA ARG A 31 -7.30 -13.56 -8.09
C ARG A 31 -8.76 -13.17 -8.01
N GLU A 32 -9.35 -13.39 -6.85
CA GLU A 32 -10.74 -13.11 -6.52
C GLU A 32 -10.80 -12.56 -5.10
N TRP A 33 -11.76 -11.69 -4.84
CA TRP A 33 -12.01 -11.18 -3.51
C TRP A 33 -13.49 -11.27 -3.18
N PRO A 34 -13.98 -12.46 -2.78
CA PRO A 34 -15.39 -12.68 -2.50
C PRO A 34 -15.86 -12.06 -1.19
N PHE A 35 -14.93 -11.50 -0.40
CA PHE A 35 -15.22 -10.95 0.92
C PHE A 35 -15.68 -9.49 0.83
N GLU A 36 -16.60 -9.10 1.68
CA GLU A 36 -17.02 -7.71 1.82
C GLU A 36 -15.94 -6.87 2.52
N ARG A 37 -15.24 -7.47 3.49
CA ARG A 37 -14.16 -6.81 4.22
C ARG A 37 -12.80 -7.01 3.52
N GLY A 38 -11.80 -6.26 3.95
CA GLY A 38 -10.46 -6.32 3.35
C GLY A 38 -10.32 -5.60 2.02
N ARG A 39 -11.38 -4.98 1.52
CA ARG A 39 -11.33 -4.06 0.39
C ARG A 39 -10.67 -2.76 0.80
N LEU A 40 -9.94 -2.14 -0.09
CA LEU A 40 -9.39 -0.82 0.17
C LEU A 40 -10.52 0.19 0.20
N ARG A 41 -10.56 0.97 1.27
CA ARG A 41 -11.51 2.05 1.45
C ARG A 41 -10.82 3.39 1.24
N VAL A 42 -11.39 4.22 0.41
CA VAL A 42 -11.11 5.64 0.37
C VAL A 42 -12.11 6.33 1.29
N LEU A 43 -11.61 7.10 2.24
CA LEU A 43 -12.39 7.60 3.37
C LEU A 43 -12.55 9.12 3.28
N ASN A 44 -13.67 9.62 3.80
CA ASN A 44 -13.91 11.06 3.94
C ASN A 44 -13.22 11.64 5.19
N SER A 45 -12.89 10.80 6.17
CA SER A 45 -12.29 11.19 7.43
C SER A 45 -11.35 10.12 7.99
N SER A 46 -10.83 10.32 9.18
CA SER A 46 -10.04 9.33 9.91
C SER A 46 -10.82 8.11 10.40
N ASP A 47 -12.14 8.12 10.27
CA ASP A 47 -12.99 7.00 10.63
C ASP A 47 -13.07 6.00 9.46
N ARG A 48 -12.69 4.74 9.73
CA ARG A 48 -12.74 3.66 8.73
C ARG A 48 -14.15 3.34 8.23
N GLU A 49 -15.16 3.70 8.98
CA GLU A 49 -16.56 3.51 8.60
C GLU A 49 -17.09 4.63 7.71
N ASP A 50 -16.44 5.80 7.72
CA ASP A 50 -16.80 6.94 6.87
C ASP A 50 -16.21 6.79 5.45
N CYS A 51 -16.70 5.80 4.74
CA CYS A 51 -16.21 5.36 3.45
C CYS A 51 -16.88 6.08 2.28
N ALA A 52 -16.07 6.73 1.43
CA ALA A 52 -16.54 7.31 0.19
C ALA A 52 -16.76 6.24 -0.89
N PHE A 53 -15.80 5.34 -1.05
CA PHE A 53 -15.93 4.17 -1.92
C PHE A 53 -14.92 3.09 -1.54
N GLU A 54 -15.19 1.86 -1.98
CA GLU A 54 -14.33 0.69 -1.79
C GLU A 54 -13.93 0.10 -3.13
N PHE A 55 -12.75 -0.52 -3.16
CA PHE A 55 -12.42 -1.37 -4.27
C PHE A 55 -11.68 -2.64 -3.83
N PRO A 56 -11.92 -3.78 -4.51
CA PRO A 56 -11.31 -5.03 -4.13
C PRO A 56 -9.82 -5.08 -4.54
N PRO A 57 -8.98 -5.83 -3.82
CA PRO A 57 -7.56 -6.00 -4.15
C PRO A 57 -7.34 -6.99 -5.30
N GLU A 58 -8.23 -7.02 -6.26
CA GLU A 58 -8.23 -7.96 -7.36
C GLU A 58 -7.24 -7.59 -8.45
N PHE A 59 -6.75 -8.60 -9.15
CA PHE A 59 -5.83 -8.43 -10.27
C PHE A 59 -6.39 -7.48 -11.34
N GLY A 60 -5.57 -6.54 -11.77
CA GLY A 60 -5.97 -5.53 -12.74
C GLY A 60 -6.68 -4.30 -12.15
N LYS A 61 -6.96 -4.29 -10.85
CA LYS A 61 -7.49 -3.11 -10.16
C LYS A 61 -6.35 -2.22 -9.69
N MET A 62 -6.48 -0.93 -9.92
CA MET A 62 -5.51 0.08 -9.52
C MET A 62 -6.21 1.28 -8.91
N LEU A 63 -5.71 1.75 -7.78
CA LEU A 63 -6.03 3.05 -7.22
C LEU A 63 -4.80 3.93 -7.25
N MET A 64 -4.94 5.14 -7.75
CA MET A 64 -3.89 6.16 -7.71
C MET A 64 -4.48 7.43 -7.10
N PHE A 65 -3.77 8.02 -6.16
CA PHE A 65 -4.18 9.27 -5.55
C PHE A 65 -3.00 10.17 -5.18
N ARG A 66 -3.26 11.47 -5.19
CA ARG A 66 -2.34 12.45 -4.66
C ARG A 66 -2.41 12.42 -3.12
N VAL A 67 -1.26 12.36 -2.48
CA VAL A 67 -1.17 12.40 -1.02
C VAL A 67 -1.36 13.82 -0.51
N CYS A 68 -2.23 13.99 0.46
CA CYS A 68 -2.47 15.24 1.17
C CYS A 68 -2.98 14.94 2.58
N ASP A 69 -3.24 15.96 3.38
CA ASP A 69 -3.73 15.79 4.76
C ASP A 69 -5.10 15.10 4.84
N HIS A 70 -5.82 15.05 3.72
CA HIS A 70 -7.16 14.46 3.63
C HIS A 70 -7.23 13.17 2.83
N SER A 71 -6.10 12.63 2.40
CA SER A 71 -6.05 11.38 1.61
C SER A 71 -6.25 10.13 2.47
N TRP A 72 -7.26 10.13 3.31
CA TRP A 72 -7.59 9.04 4.22
C TRP A 72 -7.96 7.77 3.46
N HIS A 73 -7.32 6.69 3.82
CA HIS A 73 -7.60 5.37 3.28
C HIS A 73 -7.24 4.29 4.28
N GLY A 74 -7.76 3.10 4.07
CA GLY A 74 -7.54 1.95 4.94
C GLY A 74 -8.36 0.76 4.48
N PHE A 75 -8.48 -0.25 5.30
CA PHE A 75 -9.35 -1.39 5.06
C PHE A 75 -9.86 -1.99 6.36
N LEU A 76 -10.99 -2.66 6.30
CA LEU A 76 -11.48 -3.45 7.42
C LEU A 76 -10.78 -4.80 7.43
N PRO A 77 -10.30 -5.28 8.60
CA PRO A 77 -9.64 -6.58 8.70
C PRO A 77 -10.51 -7.72 8.17
N GLN A 78 -9.90 -8.61 7.43
CA GLN A 78 -10.52 -9.81 6.90
C GLN A 78 -9.53 -10.98 6.97
N LYS A 79 -10.01 -12.15 7.35
CA LYS A 79 -9.24 -13.39 7.22
C LYS A 79 -9.11 -13.74 5.75
N GLY A 80 -7.91 -14.05 5.30
CA GLY A 80 -7.62 -14.41 3.92
C GLY A 80 -6.36 -13.75 3.41
N ALA A 81 -5.76 -14.32 2.38
CA ALA A 81 -4.57 -13.78 1.74
C ALA A 81 -4.96 -12.63 0.81
N ARG A 82 -4.64 -11.42 1.20
CA ARG A 82 -4.78 -10.22 0.37
C ARG A 82 -3.44 -9.89 -0.24
N MET A 83 -3.38 -9.87 -1.56
CA MET A 83 -2.16 -9.53 -2.30
C MET A 83 -2.32 -8.16 -2.96
N SER A 84 -1.43 -7.25 -2.61
CA SER A 84 -1.37 -5.92 -3.22
C SER A 84 0.07 -5.42 -3.27
N MET A 85 0.33 -4.51 -4.20
CA MET A 85 1.59 -3.77 -4.31
C MET A 85 1.29 -2.30 -4.15
N GLN A 86 2.08 -1.62 -3.34
CA GLN A 86 2.02 -0.18 -3.21
C GLN A 86 3.29 0.44 -3.76
N LEU A 87 3.11 1.42 -4.64
CA LEU A 87 4.16 2.26 -5.19
C LEU A 87 3.94 3.69 -4.74
N CYS A 88 5.00 4.39 -4.38
CA CYS A 88 4.92 5.77 -3.96
C CYS A 88 5.97 6.61 -4.69
N TYR A 89 5.55 7.75 -5.22
CA TYR A 89 6.46 8.82 -5.58
C TYR A 89 6.71 9.68 -4.35
N VAL A 90 7.97 9.96 -4.05
CA VAL A 90 8.39 10.67 -2.85
C VAL A 90 9.22 11.90 -3.21
N ASP A 91 9.28 12.87 -2.29
CA ASP A 91 9.92 14.15 -2.50
C ASP A 91 11.44 14.17 -2.23
N SER A 92 12.00 13.10 -1.65
CA SER A 92 13.41 13.08 -1.29
C SER A 92 14.03 11.69 -1.27
N GLU A 93 15.30 11.62 -1.69
CA GLU A 93 16.11 10.40 -1.58
C GLU A 93 16.35 9.98 -0.12
N TRP A 94 16.43 10.95 0.78
CA TRP A 94 16.57 10.68 2.20
C TRP A 94 15.41 9.86 2.75
N TYR A 95 14.18 10.20 2.35
CA TYR A 95 13.00 9.44 2.74
C TYR A 95 13.04 8.01 2.20
N VAL A 96 13.45 7.84 0.95
CA VAL A 96 13.63 6.52 0.33
C VAL A 96 14.60 5.66 1.15
N ARG A 97 15.76 6.20 1.47
CA ARG A 97 16.79 5.50 2.25
C ARG A 97 16.30 5.14 3.65
N ARG A 98 15.60 6.05 4.31
CA ARG A 98 14.99 5.81 5.63
C ARG A 98 13.98 4.67 5.60
N GLU A 99 13.10 4.65 4.60
CA GLU A 99 12.09 3.60 4.46
C GLU A 99 12.72 2.24 4.13
N TYR A 100 13.75 2.20 3.31
CA TYR A 100 14.50 0.98 3.07
C TYR A 100 15.14 0.40 4.35
N GLY A 101 15.73 1.22 5.16
CA GLY A 101 16.31 0.79 6.44
C GLY A 101 15.26 0.32 7.42
N ARG A 102 14.11 0.99 7.47
CA ARG A 102 13.03 0.72 8.43
C ARG A 102 12.24 -0.56 8.14
N HIS A 103 11.99 -0.88 6.89
CA HIS A 103 11.15 -2.01 6.50
C HIS A 103 11.91 -3.29 6.16
N GLY A 104 13.22 -3.32 6.32
CA GLY A 104 14.02 -4.50 5.98
C GLY A 104 13.90 -4.90 4.51
N LEU A 105 13.62 -3.95 3.63
CA LEU A 105 13.46 -4.16 2.18
C LEU A 105 14.68 -4.80 1.52
N SER A 106 15.85 -4.71 2.15
CA SER A 106 17.04 -5.43 1.71
C SER A 106 16.84 -6.96 1.69
N ALA A 107 16.09 -7.50 2.64
CA ALA A 107 15.77 -8.94 2.66
C ALA A 107 14.76 -9.30 1.58
N LEU A 108 13.73 -8.46 1.38
CA LEU A 108 12.71 -8.66 0.34
C LEU A 108 13.28 -8.42 -1.08
N ALA A 109 14.10 -7.40 -1.26
CA ALA A 109 14.76 -7.11 -2.52
C ALA A 109 15.76 -8.21 -2.95
N LYS A 110 16.35 -8.92 -1.99
CA LYS A 110 17.19 -10.08 -2.27
C LYS A 110 16.39 -11.30 -2.74
N SER A 111 15.14 -11.41 -2.35
CA SER A 111 14.25 -12.51 -2.74
C SER A 111 13.53 -12.31 -4.07
N VAL A 112 13.48 -11.07 -4.59
CA VAL A 112 12.77 -10.73 -5.84
C VAL A 112 13.73 -10.05 -6.83
N PRO A 113 14.25 -10.79 -7.84
CA PRO A 113 15.27 -10.27 -8.77
C PRO A 113 14.87 -9.00 -9.51
N LEU A 114 13.59 -8.83 -9.83
CA LEU A 114 13.07 -7.65 -10.52
C LEU A 114 13.14 -6.39 -9.66
N VAL A 115 12.77 -6.50 -8.38
CA VAL A 115 12.85 -5.39 -7.42
C VAL A 115 14.30 -4.98 -7.19
N ARG A 116 15.21 -5.94 -7.13
CA ARG A 116 16.65 -5.69 -7.05
C ARG A 116 17.17 -4.88 -8.24
N LYS A 117 16.77 -5.23 -9.46
CA LYS A 117 17.13 -4.48 -10.66
C LYS A 117 16.60 -3.05 -10.64
N ILE A 118 15.39 -2.82 -10.18
CA ILE A 118 14.79 -1.48 -10.07
C ILE A 118 15.56 -0.64 -9.05
N ILE A 119 15.95 -1.23 -7.92
CA ILE A 119 16.75 -0.55 -6.89
C ILE A 119 18.15 -0.19 -7.40
N GLU A 120 18.80 -1.10 -8.14
CA GLU A 120 20.12 -0.87 -8.73
C GLU A 120 20.10 0.18 -9.85
N TRP A 121 18.98 0.30 -10.54
CA TRP A 121 18.78 1.27 -11.62
C TRP A 121 18.33 2.64 -11.14
N ALA A 122 17.78 2.77 -9.95
CA ALA A 122 17.38 4.07 -9.40
C ALA A 122 18.61 5.01 -9.29
N PRO A 123 18.60 6.20 -9.88
CA PRO A 123 19.70 7.14 -9.80
C PRO A 123 19.99 7.47 -8.33
N ARG A 124 21.26 7.40 -8.00
CA ARG A 124 21.76 7.72 -6.66
C ARG A 124 21.72 9.23 -6.41
#